data_5527f2686c8c5dda7c240bf9cae4c6d2
#
_entry.id   5527f2686c8c5dda7c240bf9cae4c6d2
#
_cell.length_a   1.000
_cell.length_b   1.000
_cell.length_c   1.000
_cell.angle_alpha   90.00
_cell.angle_beta   90.00
_cell.angle_gamma   90.00
#
_symmetry.space_group_name_H-M   'P 1'
#
loop_
_entity.id
_entity.type
_entity.pdbx_description
1 polymer ?
#
loop_
_entity_poly.entity_id
_entity_poly.type
_entity_poly.pdbx_seq_one_letter_code
_entity_poly.pdbx_strand_id
1 'polypeptide(L)'
;MAQNIKLIVYPAKDLEGAKALYSKLLGVKPYVDGPYYVGYKLDDLEVGLDPHGQAVICYIDVTDIKKSLQTLVDAGAVVQQDIRNVGRGLLTAQIKDANGNTLGLRGPK
;
A
#
# COMPACT_ATOMS: atom_id res chain seq x y z
N MET A 1 -7.33 -9.09 -17.50
CA MET A 1 -6.22 -9.75 -16.81
C MET A 1 -6.34 -9.54 -15.31
N ALA A 2 -6.23 -10.60 -14.55
CA ALA A 2 -6.37 -10.51 -13.10
C ALA A 2 -5.11 -9.88 -12.48
N GLN A 3 -5.33 -9.01 -11.53
CA GLN A 3 -4.28 -8.35 -10.76
C GLN A 3 -4.39 -8.83 -9.31
N ASN A 4 -3.26 -8.99 -8.65
CA ASN A 4 -3.24 -9.49 -7.28
C ASN A 4 -2.97 -8.38 -6.29
N ILE A 5 -3.63 -8.47 -5.12
CA ILE A 5 -3.26 -7.65 -3.98
C ILE A 5 -1.91 -8.17 -3.47
N LYS A 6 -0.92 -7.28 -3.41
CA LYS A 6 0.43 -7.65 -2.99
C LYS A 6 0.89 -6.92 -1.73
N LEU A 7 0.13 -5.95 -1.27
CA LEU A 7 0.48 -5.17 -0.09
C LEU A 7 -0.78 -4.72 0.61
N ILE A 8 -0.83 -4.91 1.93
CA ILE A 8 -1.89 -4.34 2.77
C ILE A 8 -1.19 -3.42 3.77
N VAL A 9 -1.60 -2.16 3.81
CA VAL A 9 -1.02 -1.17 4.74
C VAL A 9 -2.04 -0.84 5.81
N TYR A 10 -1.65 -1.03 7.07
CA TYR A 10 -2.45 -0.68 8.24
C TYR A 10 -2.01 0.65 8.81
N PRO A 11 -2.94 1.51 9.20
CA PRO A 11 -2.57 2.71 9.95
C PRO A 11 -2.05 2.31 11.33
N ALA A 12 -0.94 2.93 11.75
CA ALA A 12 -0.27 2.56 12.99
C ALA A 12 0.29 3.80 13.67
N LYS A 13 -0.58 4.56 14.32
CA LYS A 13 -0.20 5.77 15.04
C LYS A 13 0.89 5.48 16.08
N ASP A 14 0.74 4.37 16.83
CA ASP A 14 1.77 3.84 17.71
C ASP A 14 2.58 2.80 16.91
N LEU A 15 3.58 3.28 16.17
CA LEU A 15 4.34 2.41 15.27
C LEU A 15 5.14 1.36 16.04
N GLU A 16 5.75 1.73 17.16
CA GLU A 16 6.55 0.80 17.98
C GLU A 16 5.69 -0.32 18.56
N GLY A 17 4.54 0.03 19.12
CA GLY A 17 3.60 -0.96 19.64
C GLY A 17 3.06 -1.88 18.56
N ALA A 18 2.74 -1.32 17.40
CA ALA A 18 2.28 -2.10 16.27
C ALA A 18 3.38 -3.04 15.76
N LYS A 19 4.62 -2.55 15.65
CA LYS A 19 5.75 -3.39 15.23
C LYS A 19 5.94 -4.57 16.17
N ALA A 20 5.87 -4.36 17.47
CA ALA A 20 6.01 -5.44 18.45
C ALA A 20 4.91 -6.49 18.27
N LEU A 21 3.66 -6.04 18.11
CA LEU A 21 2.52 -6.94 17.96
C LEU A 21 2.57 -7.70 16.63
N TYR A 22 2.77 -6.98 15.53
CA TYR A 22 2.73 -7.58 14.20
C TYR A 22 3.90 -8.52 13.94
N SER A 23 5.09 -8.23 14.50
CA SER A 23 6.22 -9.14 14.39
C SER A 23 5.91 -10.49 15.05
N LYS A 24 5.22 -10.47 16.18
CA LYS A 24 4.77 -11.70 16.84
C LYS A 24 3.68 -12.41 16.05
N LEU A 25 2.69 -11.65 15.60
CA LEU A 25 1.55 -12.19 14.86
C LEU A 25 2.01 -12.87 13.56
N LEU A 26 2.88 -12.22 12.80
CA LEU A 26 3.32 -12.72 11.50
C LEU A 26 4.49 -13.69 11.59
N GLY A 27 5.21 -13.71 12.70
CA GLY A 27 6.32 -14.61 12.91
C GLY A 27 7.56 -14.30 12.10
N VAL A 28 7.68 -13.07 11.61
CA VAL A 28 8.83 -12.62 10.81
C VAL A 28 9.28 -11.25 11.28
N LYS A 29 10.54 -10.94 11.01
CA LYS A 29 11.07 -9.60 11.27
C LYS A 29 10.74 -8.68 10.11
N PRO A 30 10.59 -7.36 10.35
CA PRO A 30 10.37 -6.44 9.25
C PRO A 30 11.60 -6.38 8.33
N TYR A 31 11.35 -6.31 7.02
CA TYR A 31 12.42 -6.07 6.05
C TYR A 31 12.63 -4.58 5.79
N VAL A 32 11.64 -3.76 6.09
CA VAL A 32 11.77 -2.32 6.18
C VAL A 32 11.45 -1.94 7.62
N ASP A 33 12.37 -1.27 8.29
CA ASP A 33 12.21 -0.90 9.70
C ASP A 33 12.71 0.53 9.88
N GLY A 34 11.82 1.47 9.66
CA GLY A 34 12.13 2.89 9.75
C GLY A 34 11.15 3.65 10.64
N PRO A 35 11.41 4.95 10.88
CA PRO A 35 10.55 5.76 11.73
C PRO A 35 9.22 6.15 11.09
N TYR A 36 9.11 6.03 9.78
CA TYR A 36 7.92 6.45 9.03
C TYR A 36 7.23 5.30 8.32
N TYR A 37 7.76 4.10 8.41
CA TYR A 37 7.15 2.93 7.78
C TYR A 37 7.84 1.66 8.27
N VAL A 38 7.04 0.63 8.55
CA VAL A 38 7.54 -0.71 8.84
C VAL A 38 6.88 -1.66 7.85
N GLY A 39 7.66 -2.50 7.19
CA GLY A 39 7.17 -3.43 6.20
C GLY A 39 7.61 -4.86 6.47
N TYR A 40 6.70 -5.81 6.24
CA TYR A 40 6.93 -7.23 6.39
C TYR A 40 6.74 -7.92 5.05
N LYS A 41 7.60 -8.88 4.74
CA LYS A 41 7.42 -9.76 3.59
C LYS A 41 6.96 -11.13 4.06
N LEU A 42 5.81 -11.53 3.56
CA LEU A 42 5.31 -12.90 3.66
C LEU A 42 5.54 -13.55 2.28
N ASP A 43 5.01 -14.75 2.05
CA ASP A 43 5.29 -15.45 0.77
C ASP A 43 4.89 -14.61 -0.46
N ASP A 44 3.61 -14.32 -0.59
CA ASP A 44 3.08 -13.58 -1.74
C ASP A 44 2.51 -12.21 -1.38
N LEU A 45 2.58 -11.83 -0.12
CA LEU A 45 1.92 -10.64 0.38
C LEU A 45 2.86 -9.86 1.28
N GLU A 46 2.85 -8.56 1.14
CA GLU A 46 3.53 -7.68 2.07
C GLU A 46 2.53 -7.02 2.99
N VAL A 47 2.93 -6.76 4.22
CA VAL A 47 2.15 -6.03 5.21
C VAL A 47 2.96 -4.81 5.62
N GLY A 48 2.34 -3.65 5.55
CA GLY A 48 2.97 -2.40 5.94
C GLY A 48 2.25 -1.74 7.10
N LEU A 49 3.01 -1.00 7.89
CA LEU A 49 2.50 -0.18 8.99
C LEU A 49 2.88 1.26 8.70
N ASP A 50 1.89 2.16 8.66
CA ASP A 50 2.08 3.57 8.32
C ASP A 50 1.58 4.44 9.48
N PRO A 51 2.47 5.16 10.18
CA PRO A 51 2.07 6.00 11.31
C PRO A 51 1.19 7.19 10.91
N HIS A 52 1.18 7.54 9.63
CA HIS A 52 0.35 8.63 9.11
C HIS A 52 -0.86 8.14 8.33
N GLY A 53 -1.11 6.84 8.34
CA GLY A 53 -2.24 6.25 7.62
C GLY A 53 -3.57 6.63 8.24
N GLN A 54 -4.59 6.75 7.40
CA GLN A 54 -5.96 7.10 7.80
C GLN A 54 -6.89 5.90 7.76
N ALA A 55 -6.55 4.89 6.95
CA ALA A 55 -7.39 3.71 6.76
C ALA A 55 -6.51 2.54 6.29
N VAL A 56 -7.06 1.34 6.38
CA VAL A 56 -6.41 0.17 5.79
C VAL A 56 -6.52 0.28 4.27
N ILE A 57 -5.39 0.15 3.59
CA ILE A 57 -5.34 0.26 2.14
C ILE A 57 -4.71 -1.01 1.57
N CYS A 58 -5.42 -1.64 0.63
CA CYS A 58 -4.89 -2.75 -0.15
C CYS A 58 -4.32 -2.20 -1.45
N TYR A 59 -3.06 -2.54 -1.72
CA TYR A 59 -2.37 -2.12 -2.95
C TYR A 59 -2.31 -3.27 -3.92
N ILE A 60 -2.67 -2.96 -5.16
CA ILE A 60 -2.62 -3.91 -6.27
C ILE A 60 -1.39 -3.57 -7.11
N ASP A 61 -0.54 -4.56 -7.37
CA ASP A 61 0.63 -4.36 -8.21
C ASP A 61 0.20 -4.29 -9.68
N VAL A 62 0.67 -3.27 -10.38
CA VAL A 62 0.41 -3.06 -11.80
C VAL A 62 1.73 -2.83 -12.52
N THR A 63 1.76 -3.10 -13.82
CA THR A 63 2.99 -2.95 -14.61
C THR A 63 3.21 -1.52 -15.09
N ASP A 64 2.15 -0.75 -15.26
CA ASP A 64 2.19 0.64 -15.71
C ASP A 64 1.17 1.43 -14.90
N ILE A 65 1.65 2.07 -13.84
CA ILE A 65 0.76 2.74 -12.89
C ILE A 65 0.04 3.93 -13.52
N LYS A 66 0.71 4.65 -14.39
CA LYS A 66 0.12 5.82 -15.04
C LYS A 66 -1.07 5.40 -15.91
N LYS A 67 -0.90 4.36 -16.69
CA LYS A 67 -1.95 3.82 -17.55
C LYS A 67 -3.09 3.23 -16.72
N SER A 68 -2.76 2.49 -15.68
CA SER A 68 -3.75 1.88 -14.78
C SER A 68 -4.58 2.95 -14.08
N LEU A 69 -3.93 4.00 -13.59
CA LEU A 69 -4.63 5.10 -12.92
C LEU A 69 -5.61 5.78 -13.88
N GLN A 70 -5.17 6.06 -15.11
CA GLN A 70 -6.04 6.68 -16.11
C GLN A 70 -7.25 5.79 -16.44
N THR A 71 -7.03 4.50 -16.59
CA THR A 71 -8.11 3.54 -16.85
C THR A 71 -9.16 3.58 -15.73
N LEU A 72 -8.72 3.66 -14.48
CA LEU A 72 -9.64 3.69 -13.33
C LEU A 72 -10.38 5.03 -13.23
N VAL A 73 -9.69 6.13 -13.49
CA VAL A 73 -10.34 7.45 -13.52
C VAL A 73 -11.40 7.49 -14.62
N ASP A 74 -11.12 6.94 -15.79
CA ASP A 74 -12.09 6.85 -16.90
C ASP A 74 -13.29 5.99 -16.51
N ALA A 75 -13.10 5.04 -15.62
CA ALA A 75 -14.18 4.15 -15.13
C ALA A 75 -14.95 4.76 -13.94
N GLY A 76 -14.62 5.97 -13.50
CA GLY A 76 -15.36 6.68 -12.47
C GLY A 76 -14.65 6.83 -11.13
N ALA A 77 -13.44 6.31 -10.99
CA ALA A 77 -12.70 6.49 -9.75
C ALA A 77 -12.17 7.91 -9.61
N VAL A 78 -12.03 8.36 -8.37
CA VAL A 78 -11.47 9.69 -8.06
C VAL A 78 -10.08 9.49 -7.48
N VAL A 79 -9.13 10.30 -7.93
CA VAL A 79 -7.76 10.24 -7.39
C VAL A 79 -7.77 10.76 -5.96
N GLN A 80 -7.36 9.91 -5.03
CA GLN A 80 -7.17 10.26 -3.63
C GLN A 80 -5.75 10.77 -3.38
N GLN A 81 -4.77 10.11 -3.98
CA GLN A 81 -3.37 10.47 -3.92
C GLN A 81 -2.76 10.22 -5.29
N ASP A 82 -2.19 11.27 -5.89
CA ASP A 82 -1.57 11.15 -7.21
C ASP A 82 -0.31 10.27 -7.13
N ILE A 83 0.20 9.86 -8.29
CA ILE A 83 1.38 9.02 -8.40
C ILE A 83 2.54 9.69 -7.70
N ARG A 84 3.20 8.97 -6.81
CA ARG A 84 4.40 9.46 -6.14
C ARG A 84 5.45 8.37 -6.02
N ASN A 85 6.70 8.79 -5.97
CA ASN A 85 7.85 7.91 -5.79
C ASN A 85 8.01 7.62 -4.31
N VAL A 86 7.95 6.35 -3.93
CA VAL A 86 8.11 5.92 -2.53
C VAL A 86 9.47 5.29 -2.28
N GLY A 87 10.40 5.40 -3.24
CA GLY A 87 11.73 4.82 -3.14
C GLY A 87 11.78 3.39 -3.63
N ARG A 88 12.95 2.81 -3.66
CA ARG A 88 13.20 1.42 -4.06
C ARG A 88 12.69 1.09 -5.47
N GLY A 89 12.62 2.11 -6.35
CA GLY A 89 12.13 1.93 -7.71
C GLY A 89 10.64 1.72 -7.82
N LEU A 90 9.86 2.13 -6.82
CA LEU A 90 8.42 1.92 -6.74
C LEU A 90 7.66 3.24 -6.78
N LEU A 91 6.51 3.20 -7.44
CA LEU A 91 5.52 4.27 -7.45
C LEU A 91 4.24 3.77 -6.81
N THR A 92 3.52 4.66 -6.12
CA THR A 92 2.19 4.36 -5.59
C THR A 92 1.21 5.46 -5.95
N ALA A 93 -0.06 5.10 -5.95
CA ALA A 93 -1.17 6.04 -6.10
C ALA A 93 -2.36 5.49 -5.34
N GLN A 94 -3.32 6.34 -5.01
CA GLN A 94 -4.54 5.93 -4.33
C GLN A 94 -5.73 6.51 -5.06
N ILE A 95 -6.79 5.72 -5.14
CA ILE A 95 -8.07 6.14 -5.72
C ILE A 95 -9.18 5.89 -4.72
N LYS A 96 -10.30 6.56 -4.91
CA LYS A 96 -11.54 6.29 -4.20
C LYS A 96 -12.61 5.84 -5.16
N ASP A 97 -13.37 4.82 -4.74
CA ASP A 97 -14.55 4.39 -5.49
C ASP A 97 -15.78 5.21 -5.07
N ALA A 98 -16.93 4.92 -5.69
CA ALA A 98 -18.17 5.64 -5.41
C ALA A 98 -18.71 5.39 -4.00
N ASN A 99 -18.24 4.33 -3.34
CA ASN A 99 -18.68 3.97 -1.98
C ASN A 99 -17.75 4.53 -0.91
N GLY A 100 -16.74 5.30 -1.29
CA GLY A 100 -15.80 5.89 -0.35
C GLY A 100 -14.64 4.99 0.04
N ASN A 101 -14.48 3.85 -0.61
CA ASN A 101 -13.36 2.95 -0.34
C ASN A 101 -12.10 3.47 -1.03
N THR A 102 -10.99 3.45 -0.31
CA THR A 102 -9.69 3.81 -0.87
C THR A 102 -8.97 2.54 -1.31
N LEU A 103 -8.48 2.54 -2.54
CA LEU A 103 -7.72 1.46 -3.13
C LEU A 103 -6.34 2.00 -3.53
N GLY A 104 -5.32 1.15 -3.44
CA GLY A 104 -3.97 1.53 -3.79
C GLY A 104 -3.49 0.85 -5.05
N LEU A 105 -2.64 1.54 -5.79
CA LEU A 105 -1.87 0.98 -6.91
C LEU A 105 -0.40 1.09 -6.57
N ARG A 106 0.36 0.06 -6.92
CA ARG A 106 1.81 0.07 -6.78
C ARG A 106 2.42 -0.49 -8.05
N GLY A 107 3.46 0.15 -8.55
CA GLY A 107 4.11 -0.29 -9.77
C GLY A 107 5.55 0.18 -9.84
N PRO A 108 6.30 -0.32 -10.85
CA PRO A 108 7.67 0.09 -11.05
C PRO A 108 7.75 1.53 -11.55
N LYS A 109 8.85 2.16 -11.19
CA LYS A 109 9.19 3.49 -11.66
C LYS A 109 9.49 3.51 -13.15
#